data_5d632dedc997c8c9c9e7a174ef86e0ee
#
_entry.id   5d632dedc997c8c9c9e7a174ef86e0ee
#
_cell.length_a   1.000
_cell.length_b   1.000
_cell.length_c   1.000
_cell.angle_alpha   90.00
_cell.angle_beta   90.00
_cell.angle_gamma   90.00
#
_symmetry.space_group_name_H-M   'P 1'
#
loop_
_entity.id
_entity.type
_entity.pdbx_description
1 polymer ?
#
loop_
_entity_poly.entity_id
_entity_poly.type
_entity_poly.pdbx_seq_one_letter_code
_entity_poly.pdbx_strand_id
1 'polypeptide(L)'
;TGEWRVLADQLRAPVGAGYALENRLAMARMLGGLQTRLNIERHAPFFAAFRDGLAARCRRAEPRIVLLTPGRFTPSYAEQAHLAPYLGFPLAEGGDLAVLDDRVYLRTIAGLKRVDALWHRVDPRLIDPLAFDSHSGVGVPGLVDAMAADEVVVTNSPGAGMLEAPAFAAFLPRLCTRLTGANLLLANIATWWCGQGRGRNGVAGHLDNMLIAPAFGVATNVLADGVAVLGSDMPDAQRAALLADFERRPQDYVGREVVRLSTMPVVGENGLA
;
A
#
# COMPACT_ATOMS: atom_id res chain seq x y z
N THR A 1 -17.28 0.89 -18.17
CA THR A 1 -17.54 -0.56 -18.17
C THR A 1 -18.17 -1.03 -16.86
N GLY A 2 -18.15 -0.24 -15.77
CA GLY A 2 -18.71 -0.61 -14.47
C GLY A 2 -17.95 -1.66 -13.67
N GLU A 3 -16.79 -2.10 -14.14
CA GLU A 3 -15.95 -3.05 -13.44
C GLU A 3 -14.89 -2.34 -12.59
N TRP A 4 -14.71 -2.81 -11.36
CA TRP A 4 -13.61 -2.39 -10.51
C TRP A 4 -12.31 -3.03 -10.95
N ARG A 5 -11.25 -2.22 -11.04
CA ARG A 5 -9.90 -2.70 -11.35
C ARG A 5 -8.88 -2.11 -10.39
N VAL A 6 -7.92 -2.95 -10.01
CA VAL A 6 -6.80 -2.52 -9.16
C VAL A 6 -5.77 -1.82 -10.04
N LEU A 7 -5.48 -0.56 -9.73
CA LEU A 7 -4.48 0.24 -10.45
C LEU A 7 -3.08 -0.01 -9.89
N ALA A 8 -2.95 -0.12 -8.59
CA ALA A 8 -1.69 -0.39 -7.89
C ALA A 8 -1.97 -0.91 -6.48
N ASP A 9 -1.02 -1.64 -5.92
CA ASP A 9 -1.01 -2.09 -4.55
C ASP A 9 -0.07 -1.21 -3.72
N GLN A 10 -0.47 -0.85 -2.50
CA GLN A 10 0.33 -0.12 -1.52
C GLN A 10 0.42 -0.96 -0.24
N LEU A 11 1.60 -1.47 0.07
CA LEU A 11 1.80 -2.45 1.12
C LEU A 11 2.78 -2.01 2.21
N ARG A 12 3.68 -1.06 1.91
CA ARG A 12 4.69 -0.61 2.88
C ARG A 12 4.07 0.08 4.07
N ALA A 13 3.32 1.15 3.82
CA ALA A 13 2.63 1.94 4.83
C ALA A 13 1.36 2.54 4.20
N PRO A 14 0.33 1.70 3.91
CA PRO A 14 -0.83 2.14 3.16
C PRO A 14 -1.61 3.21 3.93
N VAL A 15 -2.05 4.24 3.20
CA VAL A 15 -2.87 5.34 3.71
C VAL A 15 -4.22 5.38 3.00
N GLY A 16 -5.21 6.05 3.58
CA GLY A 16 -6.51 6.27 2.95
C GLY A 16 -7.70 5.67 3.70
N ALA A 17 -7.49 4.61 4.49
CA ALA A 17 -8.59 3.93 5.20
C ALA A 17 -9.31 4.83 6.20
N GLY A 18 -8.58 5.69 6.93
CA GLY A 18 -9.15 6.64 7.87
C GLY A 18 -9.90 7.76 7.16
N TYR A 19 -9.38 8.25 6.04
CA TYR A 19 -10.08 9.24 5.23
C TYR A 19 -11.37 8.65 4.62
N ALA A 20 -11.35 7.41 4.16
CA ALA A 20 -12.54 6.71 3.68
C ALA A 20 -13.58 6.55 4.79
N LEU A 21 -13.15 6.23 6.01
CA LEU A 21 -14.01 6.12 7.19
C LEU A 21 -14.66 7.47 7.51
N GLU A 22 -13.88 8.54 7.66
CA GLU A 22 -14.41 9.86 7.99
C GLU A 22 -15.34 10.41 6.90
N ASN A 23 -14.96 10.25 5.63
CA ASN A 23 -15.83 10.63 4.52
C ASN A 23 -17.18 9.88 4.58
N ARG A 24 -17.17 8.58 4.87
CA ARG A 24 -18.39 7.79 5.04
C ARG A 24 -19.24 8.29 6.20
N LEU A 25 -18.61 8.63 7.33
CA LEU A 25 -19.32 9.17 8.50
C LEU A 25 -19.92 10.55 8.21
N ALA A 26 -19.17 11.43 7.54
CA ALA A 26 -19.68 12.74 7.12
C ALA A 26 -20.86 12.62 6.16
N MET A 27 -20.73 11.79 5.13
CA MET A 27 -21.80 11.54 4.17
C MET A 27 -23.04 10.91 4.85
N ALA A 28 -22.86 10.04 5.83
CA ALA A 28 -23.97 9.46 6.58
C ALA A 28 -24.77 10.52 7.34
N ARG A 29 -24.08 11.50 7.93
CA ARG A 29 -24.72 12.63 8.63
C ARG A 29 -25.52 13.53 7.65
N MET A 30 -24.95 13.78 6.47
CA MET A 30 -25.59 14.62 5.45
C MET A 30 -26.79 13.96 4.77
N LEU A 31 -26.64 12.68 4.40
CA LEU A 31 -27.66 11.97 3.62
C LEU A 31 -28.78 11.39 4.48
N GLY A 32 -28.58 11.24 5.80
CA GLY A 32 -29.58 10.71 6.71
C GLY A 32 -30.25 9.42 6.20
N GLY A 33 -31.59 9.42 6.10
CA GLY A 33 -32.36 8.26 5.65
C GLY A 33 -32.11 7.84 4.19
N LEU A 34 -31.53 8.71 3.35
CA LEU A 34 -31.21 8.38 1.96
C LEU A 34 -30.13 7.29 1.88
N GLN A 35 -29.18 7.29 2.80
CA GLN A 35 -28.13 6.27 2.87
C GLN A 35 -28.72 4.86 3.03
N THR A 36 -29.73 4.71 3.89
CA THR A 36 -30.42 3.43 4.08
C THR A 36 -31.22 3.04 2.83
N ARG A 37 -31.92 4.01 2.21
CA ARG A 37 -32.68 3.77 0.96
C ARG A 37 -31.82 3.34 -0.21
N LEU A 38 -30.59 3.85 -0.30
CA LEU A 38 -29.60 3.49 -1.32
C LEU A 38 -28.79 2.23 -0.96
N ASN A 39 -29.09 1.60 0.17
CA ASN A 39 -28.39 0.41 0.67
C ASN A 39 -26.86 0.59 0.71
N ILE A 40 -26.41 1.75 1.19
CA ILE A 40 -24.99 2.07 1.28
C ILE A 40 -24.38 1.36 2.49
N GLU A 41 -23.43 0.45 2.25
CA GLU A 41 -22.78 -0.31 3.30
C GLU A 41 -21.92 0.57 4.24
N ARG A 42 -21.87 0.19 5.50
CA ARG A 42 -21.00 0.81 6.52
C ARG A 42 -19.62 0.20 6.49
N HIS A 43 -18.60 0.98 6.83
CA HIS A 43 -17.22 0.49 6.91
C HIS A 43 -16.92 -0.25 8.24
N ALA A 44 -17.78 -0.15 9.24
CA ALA A 44 -17.55 -0.77 10.56
C ALA A 44 -17.26 -2.28 10.50
N PRO A 45 -17.96 -3.10 9.70
CA PRO A 45 -17.65 -4.53 9.59
C PRO A 45 -16.24 -4.80 9.07
N PHE A 46 -15.76 -3.99 8.11
CA PHE A 46 -14.38 -4.10 7.59
C PHE A 46 -13.35 -3.86 8.68
N PHE A 47 -13.50 -2.79 9.47
CA PHE A 47 -12.56 -2.47 10.53
C PHE A 47 -12.62 -3.46 11.70
N ALA A 48 -13.82 -4.00 12.01
CA ALA A 48 -13.96 -5.08 12.97
C ALA A 48 -13.21 -6.34 12.49
N ALA A 49 -13.45 -6.78 11.27
CA ALA A 49 -12.75 -7.93 10.68
C ALA A 49 -11.23 -7.72 10.61
N PHE A 50 -10.77 -6.50 10.31
CA PHE A 50 -9.34 -6.17 10.32
C PHE A 50 -8.73 -6.33 11.72
N ARG A 51 -9.36 -5.73 12.75
CA ARG A 51 -8.91 -5.84 14.14
C ARG A 51 -8.89 -7.31 14.61
N ASP A 52 -9.98 -8.03 14.36
CA ASP A 52 -10.14 -9.42 14.79
C ASP A 52 -9.15 -10.33 14.05
N GLY A 53 -8.89 -10.06 12.77
CA GLY A 53 -7.88 -10.76 11.98
C GLY A 53 -6.45 -10.54 12.50
N LEU A 54 -6.11 -9.33 12.96
CA LEU A 54 -4.82 -9.09 13.63
C LEU A 54 -4.74 -9.82 14.98
N ALA A 55 -5.81 -9.74 15.79
CA ALA A 55 -5.87 -10.40 17.08
C ALA A 55 -5.71 -11.92 16.96
N ALA A 56 -6.35 -12.52 15.96
CA ALA A 56 -6.28 -13.97 15.71
C ALA A 56 -4.86 -14.46 15.35
N ARG A 57 -3.95 -13.58 14.92
CA ARG A 57 -2.55 -13.93 14.66
C ARG A 57 -1.68 -13.89 15.90
N CYS A 58 -2.16 -13.32 16.99
CA CYS A 58 -1.43 -13.21 18.25
C CYS A 58 -1.59 -14.47 19.09
N ARG A 59 -0.57 -14.77 19.91
CA ARG A 59 -0.60 -15.95 20.81
C ARG A 59 -1.48 -15.75 22.04
N ARG A 60 -1.70 -14.49 22.45
CA ARG A 60 -2.50 -14.17 23.64
C ARG A 60 -3.97 -14.02 23.28
N ALA A 61 -4.85 -14.46 24.18
CA ALA A 61 -6.30 -14.32 24.00
C ALA A 61 -6.76 -12.86 23.93
N GLU A 62 -6.13 -11.99 24.74
CA GLU A 62 -6.37 -10.54 24.73
C GLU A 62 -5.07 -9.81 24.32
N PRO A 63 -4.77 -9.74 23.02
CA PRO A 63 -3.54 -9.14 22.56
C PRO A 63 -3.58 -7.61 22.62
N ARG A 64 -2.46 -7.00 22.96
CA ARG A 64 -2.29 -5.56 22.80
C ARG A 64 -1.75 -5.29 21.41
N ILE A 65 -2.57 -4.65 20.59
CA ILE A 65 -2.24 -4.20 19.24
C ILE A 65 -1.97 -2.68 19.31
N VAL A 66 -0.86 -2.23 18.76
CA VAL A 66 -0.45 -0.82 18.76
C VAL A 66 -0.35 -0.33 17.33
N LEU A 67 -0.83 0.89 17.05
CA LEU A 67 -0.55 1.60 15.81
C LEU A 67 0.74 2.38 15.99
N LEU A 68 1.78 1.98 15.26
CA LEU A 68 3.08 2.66 15.24
C LEU A 68 3.08 3.77 14.18
N THR A 69 3.20 5.00 14.62
CA THR A 69 3.25 6.21 13.78
C THR A 69 4.68 6.74 13.66
N PRO A 70 5.07 7.34 12.53
CA PRO A 70 6.31 8.13 12.46
C PRO A 70 6.19 9.51 13.12
N GLY A 71 5.03 9.84 13.68
CA GLY A 71 4.81 11.05 14.47
C GLY A 71 4.02 12.15 13.75
N ARG A 72 3.75 13.20 14.52
CA ARG A 72 2.80 14.29 14.16
C ARG A 72 3.20 15.13 12.94
N PHE A 73 4.43 15.05 12.49
CA PHE A 73 4.90 15.79 11.32
C PHE A 73 4.70 15.04 9.99
N THR A 74 4.17 13.83 10.05
CA THR A 74 3.83 13.06 8.87
C THR A 74 2.50 13.54 8.26
N PRO A 75 2.39 13.72 6.94
CA PRO A 75 1.15 14.17 6.31
C PRO A 75 -0.07 13.30 6.63
N SER A 76 0.13 12.00 6.85
CA SER A 76 -0.93 11.04 7.18
C SER A 76 -1.21 10.89 8.68
N TYR A 77 -0.61 11.71 9.55
CA TYR A 77 -0.79 11.58 11.00
C TYR A 77 -2.25 11.74 11.44
N ALA A 78 -2.97 12.70 10.83
CA ALA A 78 -4.39 12.92 11.16
C ALA A 78 -5.24 11.67 10.95
N GLU A 79 -4.99 10.93 9.87
CA GLU A 79 -5.63 9.64 9.61
C GLU A 79 -5.31 8.61 10.68
N GLN A 80 -4.05 8.52 11.08
CA GLN A 80 -3.59 7.56 12.08
C GLN A 80 -4.18 7.86 13.46
N ALA A 81 -4.19 9.15 13.84
CA ALA A 81 -4.79 9.62 15.10
C ALA A 81 -6.30 9.39 15.16
N HIS A 82 -6.98 9.39 14.00
CA HIS A 82 -8.40 9.07 13.90
C HIS A 82 -8.66 7.56 13.98
N LEU A 83 -7.86 6.75 13.28
CA LEU A 83 -8.05 5.29 13.22
C LEU A 83 -7.69 4.58 14.53
N ALA A 84 -6.65 5.02 15.23
CA ALA A 84 -6.18 4.36 16.43
C ALA A 84 -7.28 4.22 17.51
N PRO A 85 -7.95 5.29 17.96
CA PRO A 85 -9.04 5.18 18.93
C PRO A 85 -10.26 4.46 18.35
N TYR A 86 -10.55 4.59 17.06
CA TYR A 86 -11.66 3.89 16.41
C TYR A 86 -11.49 2.37 16.47
N LEU A 87 -10.26 1.89 16.31
CA LEU A 87 -9.89 0.46 16.40
C LEU A 87 -9.65 0.00 17.85
N GLY A 88 -9.54 0.92 18.80
CA GLY A 88 -9.14 0.63 20.18
C GLY A 88 -7.64 0.36 20.31
N PHE A 89 -6.81 0.83 19.39
CA PHE A 89 -5.36 0.68 19.43
C PHE A 89 -4.70 1.89 20.07
N PRO A 90 -3.76 1.72 21.02
CA PRO A 90 -2.86 2.80 21.37
C PRO A 90 -2.10 3.30 20.15
N LEU A 91 -1.98 4.63 20.01
CA LEU A 91 -1.11 5.27 19.03
C LEU A 91 0.23 5.51 19.70
N ALA A 92 1.32 5.06 19.10
CA ALA A 92 2.66 5.20 19.67
C ALA A 92 3.69 5.58 18.58
N GLU A 93 4.68 6.37 18.98
CA GLU A 93 5.89 6.63 18.20
C GLU A 93 6.97 5.60 18.57
N GLY A 94 8.05 5.51 17.77
CA GLY A 94 9.13 4.55 18.04
C GLY A 94 9.75 4.71 19.43
N GLY A 95 9.89 5.95 19.92
CA GLY A 95 10.40 6.25 21.25
C GLY A 95 9.52 5.78 22.42
N ASP A 96 8.21 5.54 22.17
CA ASP A 96 7.30 5.00 23.16
C ASP A 96 7.41 3.47 23.30
N LEU A 97 8.15 2.84 22.40
CA LEU A 97 8.36 1.39 22.40
C LEU A 97 9.76 1.01 22.89
N ALA A 98 9.89 -0.19 23.40
CA ALA A 98 11.16 -0.80 23.75
C ALA A 98 11.15 -2.29 23.41
N VAL A 99 12.28 -2.82 22.99
CA VAL A 99 12.50 -4.26 22.84
C VAL A 99 13.38 -4.73 24.00
N LEU A 100 12.92 -5.72 24.73
CA LEU A 100 13.64 -6.36 25.83
C LEU A 100 13.42 -7.86 25.73
N ASP A 101 14.49 -8.64 25.74
CA ASP A 101 14.45 -10.10 25.62
C ASP A 101 13.58 -10.54 24.42
N ASP A 102 13.83 -9.95 23.26
CA ASP A 102 13.11 -10.16 21.98
C ASP A 102 11.61 -9.84 22.01
N ARG A 103 11.13 -9.11 23.03
CA ARG A 103 9.73 -8.75 23.21
C ARG A 103 9.52 -7.25 23.15
N VAL A 104 8.47 -6.84 22.45
CA VAL A 104 8.11 -5.43 22.32
C VAL A 104 7.24 -5.00 23.49
N TYR A 105 7.55 -3.84 24.05
CA TYR A 105 6.81 -3.22 25.15
C TYR A 105 6.47 -1.78 24.84
N LEU A 106 5.26 -1.37 25.21
CA LEU A 106 4.82 0.02 25.25
C LEU A 106 5.17 0.63 26.61
N ARG A 107 5.87 1.75 26.61
CA ARG A 107 6.17 2.54 27.79
C ARG A 107 4.92 3.29 28.23
N THR A 108 4.49 3.07 29.46
CA THR A 108 3.34 3.77 30.04
C THR A 108 3.68 4.29 31.43
N ILE A 109 2.88 5.20 31.98
CA ILE A 109 3.04 5.70 33.36
C ILE A 109 2.99 4.55 34.36
N ALA A 110 2.21 3.50 34.07
CA ALA A 110 2.09 2.29 34.91
C ALA A 110 3.17 1.24 34.59
N GLY A 111 4.28 1.62 33.93
CA GLY A 111 5.36 0.72 33.52
C GLY A 111 5.20 0.14 32.13
N LEU A 112 6.03 -0.84 31.83
CA LEU A 112 6.08 -1.50 30.52
C LEU A 112 4.88 -2.43 30.34
N LYS A 113 4.24 -2.33 29.19
CA LYS A 113 3.12 -3.18 28.79
C LYS A 113 3.47 -3.93 27.52
N ARG A 114 3.47 -5.27 27.55
CA ARG A 114 3.79 -6.09 26.39
C ARG A 114 2.87 -5.75 25.22
N VAL A 115 3.47 -5.65 24.02
CA VAL A 115 2.80 -5.48 22.75
C VAL A 115 2.87 -6.79 21.97
N ASP A 116 1.75 -7.26 21.47
CA ASP A 116 1.63 -8.54 20.76
C ASP A 116 1.58 -8.35 19.25
N ALA A 117 1.08 -7.18 18.80
CA ALA A 117 1.08 -6.81 17.39
C ALA A 117 1.34 -5.32 17.17
N LEU A 118 2.02 -5.01 16.08
CA LEU A 118 2.21 -3.65 15.58
C LEU A 118 1.56 -3.50 14.20
N TRP A 119 0.66 -2.53 14.09
CA TRP A 119 0.21 -2.04 12.80
C TRP A 119 1.00 -0.77 12.48
N HIS A 120 2.06 -0.87 11.68
CA HIS A 120 2.95 0.26 11.47
C HIS A 120 2.57 1.13 10.27
N ARG A 121 2.93 2.41 10.38
CA ARG A 121 2.84 3.45 9.34
C ARG A 121 4.21 4.05 9.04
N VAL A 122 5.24 3.48 9.58
CA VAL A 122 6.64 3.84 9.35
C VAL A 122 7.12 3.18 8.07
N ASP A 123 7.89 3.89 7.24
CA ASP A 123 8.55 3.28 6.07
C ASP A 123 9.39 2.08 6.54
N PRO A 124 9.27 0.90 5.94
CA PRO A 124 10.02 -0.29 6.35
C PRO A 124 11.52 -0.11 6.45
N ARG A 125 12.11 0.80 5.68
CA ARG A 125 13.54 1.12 5.77
C ARG A 125 13.92 1.84 7.07
N LEU A 126 12.95 2.47 7.71
CA LEU A 126 13.12 3.26 8.93
C LEU A 126 12.59 2.55 10.18
N ILE A 127 12.03 1.34 10.04
CA ILE A 127 11.29 0.67 11.12
C ILE A 127 12.19 0.17 12.24
N ASP A 128 13.45 -0.16 11.94
CA ASP A 128 14.44 -0.60 12.92
C ASP A 128 15.83 -0.03 12.57
N PRO A 129 16.37 0.91 13.38
CA PRO A 129 17.68 1.52 13.12
C PRO A 129 18.85 0.55 13.27
N LEU A 130 18.70 -0.59 13.96
CA LEU A 130 19.77 -1.57 14.11
C LEU A 130 19.86 -2.50 12.90
N ALA A 131 18.76 -2.70 12.18
CA ALA A 131 18.69 -3.62 11.05
C ALA A 131 18.79 -2.92 9.69
N PHE A 132 18.28 -1.68 9.59
CA PHE A 132 18.17 -0.96 8.31
C PHE A 132 18.90 0.39 8.33
N ASP A 133 18.19 1.50 8.47
CA ASP A 133 18.79 2.83 8.44
C ASP A 133 19.13 3.30 9.87
N SER A 134 20.41 3.31 10.19
CA SER A 134 20.92 3.71 11.51
C SER A 134 20.62 5.18 11.91
N HIS A 135 20.22 6.01 10.93
CA HIS A 135 19.81 7.40 11.19
C HIS A 135 18.31 7.54 11.50
N SER A 136 17.56 6.43 11.48
CA SER A 136 16.14 6.47 11.76
C SER A 136 15.86 6.89 13.20
N GLY A 137 15.20 8.04 13.35
CA GLY A 137 14.68 8.52 14.64
C GLY A 137 13.23 8.08 14.93
N VAL A 138 12.59 7.35 14.01
CA VAL A 138 11.16 6.98 14.11
C VAL A 138 10.95 5.47 14.27
N GLY A 139 12.01 4.68 14.12
CA GLY A 139 11.98 3.23 14.23
C GLY A 139 12.06 2.73 15.68
N VAL A 140 11.95 1.43 15.84
CA VAL A 140 12.05 0.72 17.13
C VAL A 140 13.30 -0.15 17.12
N PRO A 141 14.35 0.21 17.88
CA PRO A 141 15.57 -0.59 17.91
C PRO A 141 15.32 -2.04 18.37
N GLY A 142 15.81 -3.03 17.60
CA GLY A 142 15.66 -4.46 17.89
C GLY A 142 14.29 -5.05 17.48
N LEU A 143 13.46 -4.30 16.76
CA LEU A 143 12.17 -4.81 16.32
C LEU A 143 12.30 -6.00 15.38
N VAL A 144 13.31 -6.01 14.50
CA VAL A 144 13.55 -7.11 13.56
C VAL A 144 13.92 -8.40 14.30
N ASP A 145 14.69 -8.32 15.38
CA ASP A 145 15.02 -9.48 16.21
C ASP A 145 13.75 -10.03 16.91
N ALA A 146 12.89 -9.15 17.45
CA ALA A 146 11.62 -9.54 18.04
C ALA A 146 10.67 -10.21 17.00
N MET A 147 10.69 -9.75 15.76
CA MET A 147 9.96 -10.39 14.65
C MET A 147 10.55 -11.75 14.30
N ALA A 148 11.89 -11.87 14.24
CA ALA A 148 12.57 -13.13 13.93
C ALA A 148 12.34 -14.18 15.03
N ALA A 149 12.22 -13.74 16.28
CA ALA A 149 11.88 -14.59 17.42
C ALA A 149 10.38 -14.97 17.48
N ASP A 150 9.55 -14.47 16.54
CA ASP A 150 8.08 -14.66 16.50
C ASP A 150 7.39 -14.18 17.80
N GLU A 151 7.93 -13.15 18.43
CA GLU A 151 7.41 -12.57 19.68
C GLU A 151 6.49 -11.37 19.46
N VAL A 152 6.42 -10.86 18.22
CA VAL A 152 5.51 -9.78 17.81
C VAL A 152 5.03 -9.98 16.36
N VAL A 153 3.75 -9.75 16.12
CA VAL A 153 3.16 -9.69 14.78
C VAL A 153 3.32 -8.28 14.23
N VAL A 154 3.99 -8.11 13.12
CA VAL A 154 4.13 -6.79 12.46
C VAL A 154 3.36 -6.78 11.13
N THR A 155 2.49 -5.82 10.95
CA THR A 155 1.65 -5.66 9.76
C THR A 155 1.81 -4.26 9.17
N ASN A 156 2.12 -4.14 7.86
CA ASN A 156 2.52 -5.24 6.98
C ASN A 156 3.97 -5.65 7.26
N SER A 157 4.37 -6.84 6.78
CA SER A 157 5.78 -7.23 6.89
C SER A 157 6.68 -6.22 6.17
N PRO A 158 7.84 -5.83 6.73
CA PRO A 158 8.78 -4.89 6.08
C PRO A 158 9.16 -5.28 4.65
N GLY A 159 9.24 -6.58 4.33
CA GLY A 159 9.53 -7.07 2.98
C GLY A 159 8.35 -6.96 1.99
N ALA A 160 7.14 -6.67 2.44
CA ALA A 160 5.94 -6.61 1.58
C ALA A 160 6.04 -5.54 0.48
N GLY A 161 6.85 -4.49 0.69
CA GLY A 161 7.08 -3.44 -0.31
C GLY A 161 7.65 -3.94 -1.65
N MET A 162 8.25 -5.11 -1.69
CA MET A 162 8.68 -5.73 -2.94
C MET A 162 7.50 -6.02 -3.89
N LEU A 163 6.32 -6.32 -3.33
CA LEU A 163 5.12 -6.63 -4.10
C LEU A 163 4.47 -5.39 -4.73
N GLU A 164 4.89 -4.18 -4.34
CA GLU A 164 4.44 -2.92 -4.95
C GLU A 164 5.12 -2.65 -6.31
N ALA A 165 6.18 -3.40 -6.64
CA ALA A 165 6.88 -3.22 -7.89
C ALA A 165 5.93 -3.43 -9.09
N PRO A 166 5.85 -2.48 -10.04
CA PRO A 166 4.95 -2.59 -11.19
C PRO A 166 5.11 -3.90 -11.98
N ALA A 167 6.31 -4.46 -12.02
CA ALA A 167 6.58 -5.76 -12.64
C ALA A 167 5.79 -6.91 -11.99
N PHE A 168 5.52 -6.83 -10.69
CA PHE A 168 4.76 -7.86 -9.97
C PHE A 168 3.34 -8.00 -10.48
N ALA A 169 2.70 -6.90 -10.87
CA ALA A 169 1.35 -6.89 -11.41
C ALA A 169 1.19 -7.79 -12.65
N ALA A 170 2.26 -7.97 -13.44
CA ALA A 170 2.26 -8.88 -14.60
C ALA A 170 2.09 -10.36 -14.20
N PHE A 171 2.41 -10.72 -12.97
CA PHE A 171 2.40 -12.10 -12.48
C PHE A 171 1.23 -12.39 -11.54
N LEU A 172 0.60 -11.37 -10.95
CA LEU A 172 -0.45 -11.52 -9.93
C LEU A 172 -1.57 -12.48 -10.32
N PRO A 173 -2.16 -12.45 -11.55
CA PRO A 173 -3.23 -13.38 -11.90
C PRO A 173 -2.80 -14.84 -11.82
N ARG A 174 -1.62 -15.15 -12.34
CA ARG A 174 -1.07 -16.52 -12.32
C ARG A 174 -0.67 -16.96 -10.92
N LEU A 175 -0.08 -16.05 -10.13
CA LEU A 175 0.30 -16.30 -8.74
C LEU A 175 -0.93 -16.58 -7.89
N CYS A 176 -2.01 -15.80 -8.05
CA CYS A 176 -3.26 -16.02 -7.34
C CYS A 176 -3.80 -17.42 -7.62
N THR A 177 -3.96 -17.77 -8.89
CA THR A 177 -4.46 -19.10 -9.26
C THR A 177 -3.57 -20.23 -8.72
N ARG A 178 -2.24 -20.06 -8.77
CA ARG A 178 -1.29 -21.08 -8.30
C ARG A 178 -1.31 -21.25 -6.78
N LEU A 179 -1.46 -20.17 -6.03
CA LEU A 179 -1.37 -20.17 -4.56
C LEU A 179 -2.70 -20.45 -3.88
N THR A 180 -3.81 -20.00 -4.48
CA THR A 180 -5.14 -20.08 -3.87
C THR A 180 -6.09 -21.01 -4.58
N GLY A 181 -5.74 -21.47 -5.79
CA GLY A 181 -6.63 -22.25 -6.66
C GLY A 181 -7.75 -21.42 -7.31
N ALA A 182 -7.81 -20.11 -7.09
CA ALA A 182 -8.86 -19.22 -7.56
C ALA A 182 -8.31 -18.05 -8.37
N ASN A 183 -9.16 -17.40 -9.15
CA ASN A 183 -8.82 -16.15 -9.83
C ASN A 183 -8.84 -14.97 -8.85
N LEU A 184 -8.23 -13.84 -9.26
CA LEU A 184 -8.33 -12.59 -8.52
C LEU A 184 -9.79 -12.16 -8.40
N LEU A 185 -10.21 -11.79 -7.18
CA LEU A 185 -11.55 -11.23 -6.93
C LEU A 185 -11.73 -9.86 -7.61
N LEU A 186 -10.67 -9.05 -7.62
CA LEU A 186 -10.59 -7.81 -8.37
C LEU A 186 -9.46 -7.94 -9.39
N ALA A 187 -9.77 -7.78 -10.65
CA ALA A 187 -8.76 -7.81 -11.70
C ALA A 187 -7.83 -6.59 -11.58
N ASN A 188 -6.52 -6.81 -11.69
CA ASN A 188 -5.57 -5.71 -11.87
C ASN A 188 -5.58 -5.23 -13.33
N ILE A 189 -5.10 -4.01 -13.56
CA ILE A 189 -4.89 -3.51 -14.93
C ILE A 189 -3.87 -4.39 -15.64
N ALA A 190 -4.06 -4.60 -16.94
CA ALA A 190 -3.16 -5.42 -17.72
C ALA A 190 -1.76 -4.82 -17.72
N THR A 191 -0.79 -5.63 -17.34
CA THR A 191 0.61 -5.22 -17.19
C THR A 191 1.51 -6.26 -17.85
N TRP A 192 2.49 -5.80 -18.60
CA TRP A 192 3.49 -6.62 -19.28
C TRP A 192 4.88 -6.24 -18.80
N TRP A 193 5.59 -7.18 -18.22
CA TRP A 193 6.99 -6.98 -17.88
C TRP A 193 7.88 -7.23 -19.09
N CYS A 194 8.69 -6.24 -19.46
CA CYS A 194 9.55 -6.31 -20.65
C CYS A 194 10.73 -7.27 -20.49
N GLY A 195 11.05 -7.71 -19.26
CA GLY A 195 12.02 -8.78 -19.04
C GLY A 195 11.62 -10.14 -19.62
N GLN A 196 10.35 -10.30 -20.05
CA GLN A 196 9.89 -11.43 -20.85
C GLN A 196 9.77 -11.05 -22.32
N GLY A 197 10.31 -11.86 -23.23
CA GLY A 197 10.33 -11.55 -24.66
C GLY A 197 8.94 -11.26 -25.25
N ARG A 198 7.91 -12.00 -24.84
CA ARG A 198 6.52 -11.71 -25.24
C ARG A 198 6.02 -10.36 -24.74
N GLY A 199 6.34 -10.02 -23.49
CA GLY A 199 5.98 -8.74 -22.89
C GLY A 199 6.65 -7.59 -23.63
N ARG A 200 7.97 -7.67 -23.83
CA ARG A 200 8.76 -6.67 -24.57
C ARG A 200 8.20 -6.41 -25.96
N ASN A 201 8.00 -7.44 -26.74
CA ASN A 201 7.50 -7.32 -28.12
C ASN A 201 6.09 -6.72 -28.16
N GLY A 202 5.22 -7.12 -27.22
CA GLY A 202 3.88 -6.55 -27.10
C GLY A 202 3.88 -5.06 -26.75
N VAL A 203 4.72 -4.67 -25.80
CA VAL A 203 4.87 -3.26 -25.40
C VAL A 203 5.47 -2.42 -26.52
N ALA A 204 6.54 -2.88 -27.15
CA ALA A 204 7.19 -2.16 -28.25
C ALA A 204 6.25 -1.98 -29.46
N GLY A 205 5.43 -2.99 -29.78
CA GLY A 205 4.48 -2.92 -30.91
C GLY A 205 3.23 -2.07 -30.65
N HIS A 206 2.92 -1.72 -29.41
CA HIS A 206 1.73 -0.95 -29.04
C HIS A 206 2.04 0.24 -28.15
N LEU A 207 3.24 0.82 -28.28
CA LEU A 207 3.79 1.82 -27.36
C LEU A 207 2.83 3.00 -27.15
N ASP A 208 2.16 3.49 -28.20
CA ASP A 208 1.24 4.64 -28.13
C ASP A 208 0.03 4.41 -27.21
N ASN A 209 -0.35 3.15 -27.00
CA ASN A 209 -1.49 2.76 -26.17
C ASN A 209 -1.08 2.23 -24.81
N MET A 210 0.18 2.44 -24.42
CA MET A 210 0.75 1.94 -23.17
C MET A 210 1.21 3.07 -22.27
N LEU A 211 1.04 2.87 -20.98
CA LEU A 211 1.72 3.62 -19.94
C LEU A 211 3.03 2.89 -19.63
N ILE A 212 4.17 3.50 -19.94
CA ILE A 212 5.49 2.92 -19.69
C ILE A 212 5.98 3.35 -18.31
N ALA A 213 6.40 2.41 -17.50
CA ALA A 213 6.86 2.69 -16.15
C ALA A 213 8.14 1.90 -15.83
N PRO A 214 8.94 2.37 -14.84
CA PRO A 214 10.00 1.56 -14.27
C PRO A 214 9.44 0.29 -13.63
N ALA A 215 10.06 -0.85 -13.91
CA ALA A 215 9.59 -2.16 -13.43
C ALA A 215 9.61 -2.30 -11.90
N PHE A 216 10.57 -1.63 -11.23
CA PHE A 216 10.84 -1.74 -9.80
C PHE A 216 10.70 -0.42 -9.04
N GLY A 217 10.06 0.58 -9.64
CA GLY A 217 9.88 1.90 -9.01
C GLY A 217 11.17 2.70 -8.81
N VAL A 218 12.21 2.35 -9.53
CA VAL A 218 13.52 3.03 -9.50
C VAL A 218 13.72 3.70 -10.86
N ALA A 219 14.30 4.90 -10.87
CA ALA A 219 14.66 5.60 -12.09
C ALA A 219 15.46 4.72 -13.06
N THR A 220 15.17 4.86 -14.35
CA THR A 220 15.88 4.16 -15.43
C THR A 220 16.64 5.16 -16.30
N ASN A 221 17.40 4.68 -17.28
CA ASN A 221 18.13 5.55 -18.18
C ASN A 221 17.22 6.50 -18.99
N VAL A 222 15.99 6.07 -19.27
CA VAL A 222 15.02 6.81 -20.10
C VAL A 222 13.95 7.52 -19.26
N LEU A 223 13.60 6.93 -18.11
CA LEU A 223 12.67 7.48 -17.14
C LEU A 223 13.47 7.91 -15.89
N ALA A 224 14.24 8.98 -16.04
CA ALA A 224 15.24 9.41 -15.05
C ALA A 224 14.62 9.92 -13.74
N ASP A 225 13.37 10.37 -13.77
CA ASP A 225 12.60 10.78 -12.59
C ASP A 225 11.84 9.62 -11.92
N GLY A 226 11.89 8.41 -12.53
CA GLY A 226 11.17 7.24 -12.04
C GLY A 226 9.66 7.29 -12.27
N VAL A 227 9.17 8.30 -13.01
CA VAL A 227 7.74 8.50 -13.27
C VAL A 227 7.31 7.74 -14.53
N ALA A 228 6.09 7.23 -14.52
CA ALA A 228 5.48 6.59 -15.67
C ALA A 228 5.10 7.64 -16.74
N VAL A 229 5.31 7.31 -18.00
CA VAL A 229 5.01 8.19 -19.14
C VAL A 229 4.09 7.48 -20.14
N LEU A 230 3.11 8.21 -20.65
CA LEU A 230 2.26 7.70 -21.71
C LEU A 230 3.08 7.59 -23.01
N GLY A 231 3.02 6.44 -23.67
CA GLY A 231 3.83 6.22 -24.88
C GLY A 231 3.49 7.20 -26.02
N SER A 232 2.22 7.64 -26.14
CA SER A 232 1.79 8.68 -27.07
C SER A 232 2.42 10.06 -26.80
N ASP A 233 2.77 10.33 -25.55
CA ASP A 233 3.28 11.63 -25.11
C ASP A 233 4.82 11.70 -25.16
N MET A 234 5.47 10.59 -25.49
CA MET A 234 6.92 10.53 -25.59
C MET A 234 7.42 11.24 -26.85
N PRO A 235 8.37 12.19 -26.73
CA PRO A 235 9.11 12.72 -27.86
C PRO A 235 9.84 11.62 -28.64
N ASP A 236 10.01 11.80 -29.94
CA ASP A 236 10.65 10.79 -30.80
C ASP A 236 12.04 10.36 -30.32
N ALA A 237 12.84 11.31 -29.82
CA ALA A 237 14.16 11.02 -29.25
C ALA A 237 14.09 10.11 -28.01
N GLN A 238 13.11 10.35 -27.12
CA GLN A 238 12.90 9.52 -25.93
C GLN A 238 12.37 8.15 -26.32
N ARG A 239 11.46 8.07 -27.27
CA ARG A 239 10.94 6.82 -27.83
C ARG A 239 12.06 5.96 -28.44
N ALA A 240 12.94 6.56 -29.24
CA ALA A 240 14.09 5.86 -29.82
C ALA A 240 15.05 5.36 -28.73
N ALA A 241 15.32 6.18 -27.72
CA ALA A 241 16.13 5.78 -26.57
C ALA A 241 15.50 4.63 -25.79
N LEU A 242 14.19 4.63 -25.57
CA LEU A 242 13.46 3.56 -24.90
C LEU A 242 13.56 2.24 -25.69
N LEU A 243 13.33 2.27 -26.98
CA LEU A 243 13.42 1.07 -27.83
C LEU A 243 14.84 0.50 -27.83
N ALA A 244 15.87 1.36 -27.88
CA ALA A 244 17.25 0.95 -27.76
C ALA A 244 17.57 0.35 -26.36
N ASP A 245 16.96 0.89 -25.31
CA ASP A 245 17.15 0.38 -23.94
C ASP A 245 16.41 -0.94 -23.71
N PHE A 246 15.30 -1.19 -24.40
CA PHE A 246 14.63 -2.50 -24.40
C PHE A 246 15.51 -3.64 -24.90
N GLU A 247 16.50 -3.36 -25.77
CA GLU A 247 17.47 -4.37 -26.20
C GLU A 247 18.57 -4.63 -25.16
N ARG A 248 18.90 -3.63 -24.35
CA ARG A 248 19.99 -3.70 -23.37
C ARG A 248 19.51 -4.08 -21.97
N ARG A 249 18.41 -3.49 -21.52
CA ARG A 249 17.88 -3.60 -20.15
C ARG A 249 16.36 -3.74 -20.11
N PRO A 250 15.75 -4.67 -20.85
CA PRO A 250 14.31 -4.81 -20.93
C PRO A 250 13.66 -5.05 -19.57
N GLN A 251 14.38 -5.69 -18.64
CA GLN A 251 13.88 -6.00 -17.30
C GLN A 251 13.56 -4.76 -16.45
N ASP A 252 14.08 -3.59 -16.80
CA ASP A 252 13.88 -2.35 -16.05
C ASP A 252 12.51 -1.68 -16.35
N TYR A 253 11.75 -2.22 -17.30
CA TYR A 253 10.52 -1.59 -17.79
C TYR A 253 9.30 -2.51 -17.72
N VAL A 254 8.14 -1.86 -17.56
CA VAL A 254 6.82 -2.46 -17.78
C VAL A 254 5.99 -1.58 -18.70
N GLY A 255 5.15 -2.21 -19.51
CA GLY A 255 4.03 -1.55 -20.18
C GLY A 255 2.73 -1.88 -19.45
N ARG A 256 1.88 -0.90 -19.24
CA ARG A 256 0.58 -1.04 -18.58
C ARG A 256 -0.52 -0.53 -19.50
N GLU A 257 -1.69 -1.15 -19.46
CA GLU A 257 -2.84 -0.64 -20.22
C GLU A 257 -3.22 0.77 -19.75
N VAL A 258 -3.59 1.61 -20.69
CA VAL A 258 -4.14 2.93 -20.38
C VAL A 258 -5.60 2.78 -19.97
N VAL A 259 -5.89 3.05 -18.70
CA VAL A 259 -7.25 2.94 -18.16
C VAL A 259 -7.96 4.29 -18.30
N ARG A 260 -9.08 4.28 -19.01
CA ARG A 260 -10.01 5.41 -18.98
C ARG A 260 -10.85 5.32 -17.72
N LEU A 261 -10.64 6.25 -16.80
CA LEU A 261 -11.41 6.32 -15.57
C LEU A 261 -12.87 6.63 -15.88
N SER A 262 -13.78 6.05 -15.08
CA SER A 262 -15.19 6.41 -15.14
C SER A 262 -15.38 7.85 -14.67
N THR A 263 -16.31 8.54 -15.28
CA THR A 263 -16.79 9.87 -14.85
C THR A 263 -18.03 9.72 -14.01
N MET A 264 -18.27 10.67 -13.12
CA MET A 264 -19.50 10.79 -12.36
C MET A 264 -20.03 12.23 -12.48
N PRO A 265 -21.35 12.41 -12.46
CA PRO A 265 -21.92 13.75 -12.48
C PRO A 265 -21.46 14.56 -11.27
N VAL A 266 -21.09 15.79 -11.48
CA VAL A 266 -20.79 16.77 -10.42
C VAL A 266 -21.73 17.95 -10.51
N VAL A 267 -22.07 18.54 -9.37
CA VAL A 267 -22.85 19.78 -9.33
C VAL A 267 -21.87 20.94 -9.49
N GLY A 268 -21.90 21.59 -10.64
CA GLY A 268 -21.17 22.82 -10.91
C GLY A 268 -22.07 24.06 -10.76
N GLU A 269 -21.52 25.24 -11.06
CA GLU A 269 -22.27 26.51 -11.01
C GLU A 269 -23.51 26.53 -11.92
N ASN A 270 -23.46 25.80 -13.05
CA ASN A 270 -24.53 25.70 -14.05
C ASN A 270 -25.39 24.44 -13.94
N GLY A 271 -25.36 23.73 -12.81
CA GLY A 271 -26.09 22.48 -12.58
C GLY A 271 -25.21 21.23 -12.68
N LEU A 272 -25.80 20.09 -13.05
CA LEU A 272 -25.08 18.83 -13.25
C LEU A 272 -24.24 18.87 -14.52
N ALA A 273 -22.95 18.56 -14.40
CA ALA A 273 -21.99 18.43 -15.50
C ALA A 273 -21.45 16.99 -15.59
#